data_06387e80a91d48bc3bf2671d2f4a46ae
#
_entry.id   06387e80a91d48bc3bf2671d2f4a46ae
#
_cell.length_a   1.000
_cell.length_b   1.000
_cell.length_c   1.000
_cell.angle_alpha   90.00
_cell.angle_beta   90.00
_cell.angle_gamma   90.00
#
_symmetry.space_group_name_H-M   'P 1'
#
loop_
_entity.id
_entity.type
_entity.pdbx_description
1 polymer ?
#
loop_
_entity_poly.entity_id
_entity_poly.type
_entity_poly.pdbx_seq_one_letter_code
_entity_poly.pdbx_strand_id
1 'polypeptide(L)'
;MKKLAASLSMIFSLLIISFGVFTTNVSAATSKNVDVITEVKIQNASGGELTEPLDRYDTFRLNAKFALEGKGVKAGDTTEVTISAPIDIKSQNFEINDTITGKKIADAVVDAKTGKIVLTFTKFVEQKNDVSGSFFFYAAVNKDKFPNDGEAPVKVSVNGDVKFNGKVTSKVIGDGKTYPALKSGWTGNNNKELGYRIAINRTNMEIRNAVLTDTLQSKGITYRKGSFRILKGTWEYAGGKWTLKNQQDVTSNYTINATDTSFTINLGNIGKTDHFSVEYVADVNYTAVDGERIKNEAQLSGDGFSAPPSKNGVNIQIAGGAGIGYEFSIKVKKVDENGAPLKGAKFQVIRETNQDIIGEFESDANGEFTVKNILRDKYIIKEIQAPEGYELAADTVVEAGEFTTPKAPVAKTITDQKTTTTTTTTTTTTTTTTTTTTTEEPTTTTTTTTTEEPTTTTTTTTEEPTTTTTTTTTEEPTTTTTTTPTEEPTTTTTTTTT
;
A
#
# COMPACT_ATOMS: atom_id res chain seq x y z
N MET A 1 3.37 50.62 38.68
CA MET A 1 4.46 49.79 39.25
C MET A 1 4.32 48.43 38.61
N LYS A 2 5.02 48.23 37.55
CA LYS A 2 6.17 47.31 37.38
C LYS A 2 5.87 45.89 37.93
N LYS A 3 5.66 44.92 37.00
CA LYS A 3 6.44 43.71 36.74
C LYS A 3 5.88 42.44 37.29
N LEU A 4 6.13 41.30 36.79
CA LEU A 4 7.28 40.71 36.10
C LEU A 4 6.82 39.53 35.26
N ALA A 5 7.30 39.38 34.08
CA ALA A 5 7.28 38.14 33.31
C ALA A 5 8.25 37.15 33.94
N ALA A 6 7.81 35.92 34.17
CA ALA A 6 8.70 34.81 34.48
C ALA A 6 8.68 33.78 33.37
N SER A 7 9.77 33.79 32.64
CA SER A 7 10.17 32.78 31.65
C SER A 7 10.47 31.46 32.37
N LEU A 8 9.72 30.40 32.11
CA LEU A 8 10.01 29.06 32.57
C LEU A 8 10.83 28.33 31.50
N SER A 9 12.16 28.42 31.64
CA SER A 9 13.12 27.62 30.88
C SER A 9 13.12 26.20 31.46
N MET A 10 12.65 25.25 30.70
CA MET A 10 12.70 23.82 31.04
C MET A 10 14.08 23.27 30.68
N ILE A 11 14.90 23.04 31.70
CA ILE A 11 16.20 22.36 31.60
C ILE A 11 15.90 20.87 31.43
N PHE A 12 16.18 20.35 30.22
CA PHE A 12 16.21 18.90 29.96
C PHE A 12 17.57 18.37 30.43
N SER A 13 17.59 17.67 31.55
CA SER A 13 18.77 16.94 32.04
C SER A 13 19.02 15.76 31.14
N LEU A 14 20.16 15.78 30.44
CA LEU A 14 20.70 14.70 29.62
C LEU A 14 21.23 13.61 30.56
N LEU A 15 20.52 12.51 30.68
CA LEU A 15 21.02 11.29 31.32
C LEU A 15 21.79 10.48 30.25
N ILE A 16 23.12 10.60 30.20
CA ILE A 16 23.95 9.81 29.32
C ILE A 16 24.11 8.44 29.98
N ILE A 17 23.38 7.44 29.54
CA ILE A 17 23.66 6.04 29.79
C ILE A 17 24.56 5.56 28.64
N SER A 18 25.82 5.35 28.92
CA SER A 18 26.76 4.77 27.96
C SER A 18 26.47 3.26 27.81
N PHE A 19 25.62 2.94 26.86
CA PHE A 19 25.57 1.61 26.26
C PHE A 19 26.52 1.57 25.06
N GLY A 20 27.42 0.57 25.07
CA GLY A 20 28.34 0.34 23.97
C GLY A 20 27.62 0.27 22.65
N VAL A 21 27.90 1.23 21.77
CA VAL A 21 27.34 1.29 20.41
C VAL A 21 28.05 0.23 19.59
N PHE A 22 27.44 -0.93 19.43
CA PHE A 22 27.69 -1.72 18.24
C PHE A 22 27.07 -0.94 17.08
N THR A 23 27.87 -0.17 16.38
CA THR A 23 27.47 0.45 15.12
C THR A 23 27.34 -0.64 14.06
N THR A 24 26.21 -1.30 14.01
CA THR A 24 25.77 -1.86 12.75
C THR A 24 25.49 -0.67 11.83
N ASN A 25 26.31 -0.49 10.82
CA ASN A 25 26.00 0.41 9.71
C ASN A 25 24.74 -0.12 9.01
N VAL A 26 23.56 0.19 9.56
CA VAL A 26 22.32 0.13 8.80
C VAL A 26 22.42 1.30 7.84
N SER A 27 22.92 1.05 6.65
CA SER A 27 22.74 1.97 5.52
C SER A 27 21.24 2.21 5.41
N ALA A 28 20.78 3.39 5.79
CA ALA A 28 19.39 3.78 5.53
C ALA A 28 19.20 3.70 4.03
N ALA A 29 18.45 2.70 3.58
CA ALA A 29 18.10 2.57 2.17
C ALA A 29 17.46 3.89 1.75
N THR A 30 18.06 4.57 0.78
CA THR A 30 17.54 5.84 0.25
C THR A 30 16.18 5.53 -0.39
N SER A 31 15.10 6.08 0.18
CA SER A 31 13.76 5.91 -0.36
C SER A 31 13.71 6.46 -1.79
N LYS A 32 13.08 5.72 -2.68
CA LYS A 32 12.92 6.10 -4.10
C LYS A 32 11.53 6.61 -4.34
N ASN A 33 11.40 7.54 -5.28
CA ASN A 33 10.10 7.95 -5.81
C ASN A 33 9.81 7.11 -7.06
N VAL A 34 8.86 6.18 -6.97
CA VAL A 34 8.57 5.17 -8.01
C VAL A 34 7.20 5.44 -8.61
N ASP A 35 7.10 5.46 -9.93
CA ASP A 35 5.82 5.55 -10.63
C ASP A 35 5.14 4.17 -10.69
N VAL A 36 4.12 4.00 -9.89
CA VAL A 36 3.32 2.78 -9.82
C VAL A 36 1.91 2.94 -10.41
N ILE A 37 1.52 4.16 -10.79
CA ILE A 37 0.17 4.43 -11.27
C ILE A 37 0.01 3.96 -12.71
N THR A 38 -0.99 3.12 -12.94
CA THR A 38 -1.29 2.51 -14.24
C THR A 38 -2.47 3.14 -14.95
N GLU A 39 -3.44 3.67 -14.21
CA GLU A 39 -4.66 4.28 -14.76
C GLU A 39 -5.19 5.34 -13.80
N VAL A 40 -5.78 6.41 -14.34
CA VAL A 40 -6.56 7.40 -13.57
C VAL A 40 -7.90 7.61 -14.27
N LYS A 41 -8.99 7.63 -13.48
CA LYS A 41 -10.36 7.87 -13.97
C LYS A 41 -11.07 8.93 -13.14
N ILE A 42 -11.89 9.74 -13.81
CA ILE A 42 -12.88 10.60 -13.16
C ILE A 42 -14.15 9.78 -12.92
N GLN A 43 -14.72 9.90 -11.72
CA GLN A 43 -15.95 9.26 -11.32
C GLN A 43 -16.85 10.26 -10.59
N ASN A 44 -18.17 10.03 -10.57
CA ASN A 44 -19.07 10.77 -9.70
C ASN A 44 -18.77 10.48 -8.21
N ALA A 45 -19.38 11.24 -7.30
CA ALA A 45 -19.13 11.10 -5.87
C ALA A 45 -19.49 9.71 -5.29
N SER A 46 -20.24 8.89 -5.99
CA SER A 46 -20.58 7.52 -5.60
C SER A 46 -19.70 6.45 -6.25
N GLY A 47 -18.73 6.85 -7.08
CA GLY A 47 -17.80 5.93 -7.76
C GLY A 47 -18.27 5.41 -9.11
N GLY A 48 -19.42 5.88 -9.63
CA GLY A 48 -19.89 5.59 -10.97
C GLY A 48 -19.34 6.57 -12.02
N GLU A 49 -19.80 6.47 -13.24
CA GLU A 49 -19.47 7.40 -14.31
C GLU A 49 -20.01 8.82 -14.00
N LEU A 50 -19.21 9.84 -14.28
CA LEU A 50 -19.63 11.23 -14.14
C LEU A 50 -20.29 11.70 -15.46
N THR A 51 -21.62 11.58 -15.54
CA THR A 51 -22.41 11.96 -16.72
C THR A 51 -23.02 13.36 -16.60
N GLU A 52 -23.30 13.81 -15.38
CA GLU A 52 -23.94 15.09 -15.10
C GLU A 52 -22.91 16.17 -14.78
N PRO A 53 -23.20 17.43 -15.14
CA PRO A 53 -22.38 18.56 -14.70
C PRO A 53 -22.33 18.67 -13.19
N LEU A 54 -21.18 19.07 -12.67
CA LEU A 54 -20.97 19.34 -11.24
C LEU A 54 -21.57 20.70 -10.88
N ASP A 55 -22.49 20.73 -9.93
CA ASP A 55 -22.98 21.97 -9.36
C ASP A 55 -21.91 22.64 -8.48
N ARG A 56 -22.15 23.91 -8.09
CA ARG A 56 -21.18 24.78 -7.42
C ARG A 56 -20.44 24.16 -6.24
N TYR A 57 -21.03 23.23 -5.52
CA TYR A 57 -20.47 22.62 -4.32
C TYR A 57 -20.28 21.12 -4.43
N ASP A 58 -20.47 20.59 -5.63
CA ASP A 58 -20.30 19.18 -5.85
C ASP A 58 -18.83 18.77 -5.84
N THR A 59 -18.64 17.53 -5.45
CA THR A 59 -17.37 16.83 -5.52
C THR A 59 -17.47 15.67 -6.49
N PHE A 60 -16.34 15.27 -6.99
CA PHE A 60 -16.19 14.07 -7.81
C PHE A 60 -15.01 13.24 -7.26
N ARG A 61 -14.90 11.99 -7.69
CA ARG A 61 -13.77 11.13 -7.35
C ARG A 61 -12.75 11.12 -8.48
N LEU A 62 -11.48 11.13 -8.09
CA LEU A 62 -10.37 10.65 -8.91
C LEU A 62 -10.00 9.28 -8.38
N ASN A 63 -10.12 8.26 -9.24
CA ASN A 63 -9.75 6.89 -8.94
C ASN A 63 -8.47 6.56 -9.70
N ALA A 64 -7.46 6.06 -8.98
CA ALA A 64 -6.17 5.67 -9.54
C ALA A 64 -5.92 4.17 -9.29
N LYS A 65 -5.51 3.44 -10.34
CA LYS A 65 -5.01 2.08 -10.20
C LYS A 65 -3.49 2.09 -10.09
N PHE A 66 -2.96 1.15 -9.35
CA PHE A 66 -1.52 0.96 -9.20
C PHE A 66 -1.13 -0.51 -9.35
N ALA A 67 0.12 -0.74 -9.79
CA ALA A 67 0.74 -2.05 -9.84
C ALA A 67 2.25 -1.90 -9.57
N LEU A 68 2.79 -2.79 -8.74
CA LEU A 68 4.18 -2.77 -8.29
C LEU A 68 5.06 -3.81 -9.00
N GLU A 69 4.45 -4.70 -9.80
CA GLU A 69 5.18 -5.74 -10.53
C GLU A 69 6.30 -5.15 -11.39
N GLY A 70 7.51 -5.71 -11.27
CA GLY A 70 8.69 -5.28 -12.03
C GLY A 70 9.28 -3.93 -11.63
N LYS A 71 8.73 -3.22 -10.62
CA LYS A 71 9.18 -1.87 -10.23
C LYS A 71 10.17 -1.84 -9.07
N GLY A 72 10.39 -2.98 -8.40
CA GLY A 72 11.34 -3.11 -7.29
C GLY A 72 11.05 -2.19 -6.10
N VAL A 73 9.77 -1.94 -5.83
CA VAL A 73 9.31 -1.08 -4.72
C VAL A 73 9.65 -1.73 -3.38
N LYS A 74 10.19 -0.93 -2.45
CA LYS A 74 10.55 -1.33 -1.10
C LYS A 74 9.79 -0.52 -0.05
N ALA A 75 9.86 -0.97 1.19
CA ALA A 75 9.36 -0.21 2.33
C ALA A 75 10.02 1.17 2.41
N GLY A 76 9.22 2.22 2.57
CA GLY A 76 9.66 3.61 2.58
C GLY A 76 9.76 4.27 1.19
N ASP A 77 9.69 3.52 0.10
CA ASP A 77 9.58 4.11 -1.24
C ASP A 77 8.25 4.85 -1.38
N THR A 78 8.23 5.85 -2.25
CA THR A 78 7.09 6.75 -2.39
C THR A 78 6.58 6.83 -3.84
N THR A 79 5.34 7.29 -3.98
CA THR A 79 4.77 7.73 -5.26
C THR A 79 4.08 9.07 -5.01
N GLU A 80 4.48 10.13 -5.70
CA GLU A 80 3.85 11.44 -5.61
C GLU A 80 2.80 11.63 -6.71
N VAL A 81 1.56 11.87 -6.32
CA VAL A 81 0.45 12.21 -7.21
C VAL A 81 0.13 13.68 -7.04
N THR A 82 0.16 14.46 -8.11
CA THR A 82 -0.12 15.90 -8.10
C THR A 82 -1.33 16.22 -8.97
N ILE A 83 -2.28 16.97 -8.41
CA ILE A 83 -3.48 17.46 -9.09
C ILE A 83 -3.31 18.96 -9.33
N SER A 84 -3.39 19.37 -10.61
CA SER A 84 -3.20 20.77 -10.98
C SER A 84 -4.47 21.60 -10.80
N ALA A 85 -4.29 22.89 -10.59
CA ALA A 85 -5.38 23.86 -10.66
C ALA A 85 -6.11 23.75 -12.03
N PRO A 86 -7.43 23.98 -12.09
CA PRO A 86 -8.28 24.56 -11.05
C PRO A 86 -8.96 23.52 -10.14
N ILE A 87 -8.39 22.35 -9.95
CA ILE A 87 -8.97 21.29 -9.11
C ILE A 87 -8.34 21.32 -7.72
N ASP A 88 -9.16 21.30 -6.67
CA ASP A 88 -8.76 21.16 -5.29
C ASP A 88 -9.03 19.74 -4.79
N ILE A 89 -8.12 19.19 -3.98
CA ILE A 89 -8.35 17.95 -3.24
C ILE A 89 -9.27 18.23 -2.05
N LYS A 90 -10.28 17.40 -1.84
CA LYS A 90 -11.26 17.49 -0.74
C LYS A 90 -11.19 16.30 0.22
N SER A 91 -10.11 15.57 0.19
CA SER A 91 -9.88 14.41 1.06
C SER A 91 -8.80 14.71 2.10
N GLN A 92 -8.79 13.88 3.12
CA GLN A 92 -7.78 13.82 4.16
C GLN A 92 -6.84 12.63 3.90
N ASN A 93 -5.84 12.44 4.76
CA ASN A 93 -4.98 11.27 4.73
C ASN A 93 -5.81 9.98 4.78
N PHE A 94 -5.36 8.96 4.08
CA PHE A 94 -6.03 7.67 4.04
C PHE A 94 -5.00 6.53 3.94
N GLU A 95 -5.49 5.31 4.02
CA GLU A 95 -4.67 4.10 3.92
C GLU A 95 -5.09 3.26 2.72
N ILE A 96 -4.14 2.52 2.18
CA ILE A 96 -4.39 1.47 1.19
C ILE A 96 -4.11 0.14 1.88
N ASN A 97 -5.13 -0.69 2.02
CA ASN A 97 -5.05 -1.93 2.78
C ASN A 97 -5.24 -3.16 1.88
N ASP A 98 -4.57 -4.25 2.24
CA ASP A 98 -4.74 -5.54 1.57
C ASP A 98 -6.12 -6.13 1.88
N THR A 99 -6.84 -6.52 0.84
CA THR A 99 -8.22 -7.02 0.95
C THR A 99 -8.32 -8.38 1.65
N ILE A 100 -7.24 -9.16 1.68
CA ILE A 100 -7.22 -10.50 2.29
C ILE A 100 -6.86 -10.43 3.77
N THR A 101 -5.81 -9.69 4.11
CA THR A 101 -5.24 -9.68 5.46
C THR A 101 -5.58 -8.43 6.27
N GLY A 102 -6.10 -7.39 5.62
CA GLY A 102 -6.30 -6.06 6.20
C GLY A 102 -5.01 -5.31 6.51
N LYS A 103 -3.84 -5.88 6.20
CA LYS A 103 -2.55 -5.22 6.43
C LYS A 103 -2.38 -4.01 5.50
N LYS A 104 -1.74 -2.98 6.01
CA LYS A 104 -1.47 -1.76 5.26
C LYS A 104 -0.42 -2.00 4.17
N ILE A 105 -0.78 -1.64 2.92
CA ILE A 105 0.11 -1.63 1.76
C ILE A 105 0.86 -0.30 1.70
N ALA A 106 0.13 0.82 1.85
CA ALA A 106 0.69 2.16 1.83
C ALA A 106 -0.10 3.15 2.69
N ASP A 107 0.58 4.17 3.21
CA ASP A 107 0.00 5.39 3.75
C ASP A 107 -0.09 6.44 2.64
N ALA A 108 -1.22 7.15 2.57
CA ALA A 108 -1.44 8.28 1.67
C ALA A 108 -1.55 9.58 2.48
N VAL A 109 -0.55 10.44 2.38
CA VAL A 109 -0.53 11.76 3.00
C VAL A 109 -0.98 12.81 1.99
N VAL A 110 -2.01 13.56 2.34
CA VAL A 110 -2.67 14.55 1.48
C VAL A 110 -2.28 15.96 1.90
N ASP A 111 -1.67 16.71 0.99
CA ASP A 111 -1.53 18.17 1.09
C ASP A 111 -2.51 18.85 0.11
N ALA A 112 -3.69 19.15 0.62
CA ALA A 112 -4.73 19.81 -0.18
C ALA A 112 -4.34 21.24 -0.64
N LYS A 113 -3.39 21.90 0.02
CA LYS A 113 -2.94 23.25 -0.36
C LYS A 113 -2.09 23.25 -1.62
N THR A 114 -1.22 22.25 -1.73
CA THR A 114 -0.34 22.08 -2.89
C THR A 114 -0.92 21.16 -3.96
N GLY A 115 -2.04 20.49 -3.67
CA GLY A 115 -2.66 19.52 -4.57
C GLY A 115 -1.88 18.21 -4.67
N LYS A 116 -1.15 17.81 -3.62
CA LYS A 116 -0.28 16.62 -3.61
C LYS A 116 -0.82 15.51 -2.71
N ILE A 117 -0.62 14.29 -3.17
CA ILE A 117 -0.79 13.06 -2.38
C ILE A 117 0.49 12.26 -2.49
N VAL A 118 1.09 11.91 -1.35
CA VAL A 118 2.28 11.08 -1.29
C VAL A 118 1.90 9.73 -0.72
N LEU A 119 2.02 8.68 -1.54
CA LEU A 119 1.92 7.30 -1.09
C LEU A 119 3.28 6.87 -0.54
N THR A 120 3.32 6.29 0.66
CA THR A 120 4.52 5.69 1.25
C THR A 120 4.26 4.21 1.47
N PHE A 121 5.02 3.34 0.83
CA PHE A 121 4.82 1.89 0.89
C PHE A 121 5.38 1.30 2.18
N THR A 122 4.69 0.27 2.70
CA THR A 122 5.08 -0.45 3.92
C THR A 122 5.89 -1.71 3.58
N LYS A 123 6.36 -2.43 4.61
CA LYS A 123 7.03 -3.74 4.43
C LYS A 123 6.16 -4.80 3.75
N PHE A 124 4.86 -4.58 3.63
CA PHE A 124 3.95 -5.48 2.92
C PHE A 124 4.41 -5.75 1.48
N VAL A 125 4.91 -4.70 0.79
CA VAL A 125 5.33 -4.80 -0.61
C VAL A 125 6.60 -5.63 -0.83
N GLU A 126 7.38 -5.88 0.21
CA GLU A 126 8.56 -6.76 0.17
C GLU A 126 8.22 -8.22 0.52
N GLN A 127 7.05 -8.44 1.12
CA GLN A 127 6.56 -9.74 1.57
C GLN A 127 5.57 -10.37 0.58
N LYS A 128 5.18 -9.65 -0.47
CA LYS A 128 4.16 -10.06 -1.43
C LYS A 128 4.61 -9.76 -2.85
N ASN A 129 4.18 -10.63 -3.78
CA ASN A 129 4.36 -10.39 -5.21
C ASN A 129 3.11 -9.79 -5.83
N ASP A 130 3.27 -9.21 -7.01
CA ASP A 130 2.19 -8.72 -7.87
C ASP A 130 1.21 -7.81 -7.12
N VAL A 131 1.76 -7.02 -6.18
CA VAL A 131 0.96 -6.09 -5.40
C VAL A 131 0.35 -5.07 -6.34
N SER A 132 -0.98 -5.03 -6.36
CA SER A 132 -1.75 -4.13 -7.20
C SER A 132 -3.05 -3.75 -6.53
N GLY A 133 -3.69 -2.70 -7.02
CA GLY A 133 -4.95 -2.25 -6.45
C GLY A 133 -5.42 -0.92 -7.01
N SER A 134 -6.27 -0.27 -6.25
CA SER A 134 -6.75 1.07 -6.57
C SER A 134 -6.99 1.88 -5.29
N PHE A 135 -6.96 3.18 -5.44
CA PHE A 135 -7.39 4.13 -4.43
C PHE A 135 -8.18 5.26 -5.08
N PHE A 136 -9.00 5.92 -4.29
CA PHE A 136 -9.74 7.08 -4.74
C PHE A 136 -9.69 8.19 -3.70
N PHE A 137 -9.88 9.40 -4.16
CA PHE A 137 -10.01 10.58 -3.32
C PHE A 137 -11.01 11.54 -3.95
N TYR A 138 -11.57 12.43 -3.13
CA TYR A 138 -12.51 13.44 -3.57
C TYR A 138 -11.81 14.71 -3.99
N ALA A 139 -12.35 15.32 -5.04
CA ALA A 139 -11.89 16.57 -5.60
C ALA A 139 -13.09 17.47 -5.94
N ALA A 140 -12.84 18.76 -6.09
CA ALA A 140 -13.83 19.73 -6.52
C ALA A 140 -13.19 20.79 -7.41
N VAL A 141 -13.99 21.43 -8.26
CA VAL A 141 -13.56 22.60 -9.03
C VAL A 141 -13.37 23.78 -8.09
N ASN A 142 -12.21 24.42 -8.12
CA ASN A 142 -11.93 25.66 -7.39
C ASN A 142 -12.59 26.84 -8.08
N LYS A 143 -13.61 27.41 -7.44
CA LYS A 143 -14.47 28.46 -7.99
C LYS A 143 -13.79 29.83 -8.11
N ASP A 144 -12.72 30.05 -7.39
CA ASP A 144 -11.95 31.29 -7.49
C ASP A 144 -10.97 31.24 -8.68
N LYS A 145 -10.52 30.03 -9.02
CA LYS A 145 -9.64 29.79 -10.19
C LYS A 145 -10.43 29.45 -11.46
N PHE A 146 -11.68 29.00 -11.32
CA PHE A 146 -12.62 28.69 -12.42
C PHE A 146 -14.00 29.25 -12.09
N PRO A 147 -14.22 30.58 -12.24
CA PRO A 147 -15.41 31.27 -11.72
C PRO A 147 -16.66 31.15 -12.60
N ASN A 148 -16.52 30.66 -13.83
CA ASN A 148 -17.61 30.59 -14.81
C ASN A 148 -18.04 29.14 -15.06
N ASP A 149 -19.25 28.96 -15.59
CA ASP A 149 -19.71 27.67 -16.10
C ASP A 149 -18.83 27.23 -17.28
N GLY A 150 -18.61 25.95 -17.42
CA GLY A 150 -17.81 25.39 -18.50
C GLY A 150 -17.05 24.12 -18.15
N GLU A 151 -16.12 23.75 -19.02
CA GLU A 151 -15.29 22.57 -18.87
C GLU A 151 -14.00 22.90 -18.12
N ALA A 152 -13.92 22.52 -16.85
CA ALA A 152 -12.72 22.69 -16.03
C ALA A 152 -11.71 21.58 -16.35
N PRO A 153 -10.45 21.91 -16.67
CA PRO A 153 -9.41 20.90 -16.93
C PRO A 153 -9.05 20.12 -15.67
N VAL A 154 -8.86 18.83 -15.82
CA VAL A 154 -8.40 17.92 -14.76
C VAL A 154 -7.10 17.28 -15.19
N LYS A 155 -5.98 17.71 -14.61
CA LYS A 155 -4.66 17.18 -14.90
C LYS A 155 -4.08 16.52 -13.67
N VAL A 156 -3.69 15.25 -13.82
CA VAL A 156 -3.01 14.46 -12.79
C VAL A 156 -1.61 14.09 -13.28
N SER A 157 -0.61 14.40 -12.47
CA SER A 157 0.78 14.02 -12.72
C SER A 157 1.26 13.05 -11.64
N VAL A 158 2.17 12.16 -12.00
CA VAL A 158 2.84 11.23 -11.08
C VAL A 158 4.33 11.46 -11.19
N ASN A 159 4.97 11.78 -10.08
CA ASN A 159 6.40 12.09 -10.01
C ASN A 159 6.83 13.17 -11.04
N GLY A 160 5.91 14.08 -11.38
CA GLY A 160 6.12 15.15 -12.38
C GLY A 160 5.58 14.83 -13.78
N ASP A 161 5.42 13.57 -14.15
CA ASP A 161 4.92 13.14 -15.46
C ASP A 161 3.41 13.14 -15.53
N VAL A 162 2.83 13.65 -16.63
CA VAL A 162 1.38 13.69 -16.81
C VAL A 162 0.84 12.29 -17.09
N LYS A 163 -0.01 11.79 -16.21
CA LYS A 163 -0.68 10.48 -16.34
C LYS A 163 -2.11 10.59 -16.83
N PHE A 164 -2.76 11.71 -16.55
CA PHE A 164 -4.14 11.93 -16.94
C PHE A 164 -4.36 13.39 -17.30
N ASN A 165 -5.05 13.63 -18.39
CA ASN A 165 -5.47 14.96 -18.84
C ASN A 165 -6.90 14.85 -19.37
N GLY A 166 -7.85 15.32 -18.57
CA GLY A 166 -9.28 15.26 -18.85
C GLY A 166 -9.98 16.55 -18.47
N LYS A 167 -11.28 16.51 -18.33
CA LYS A 167 -12.12 17.66 -17.99
C LYS A 167 -13.37 17.23 -17.26
N VAL A 168 -13.97 18.15 -16.51
CA VAL A 168 -15.28 18.02 -15.90
C VAL A 168 -16.13 19.24 -16.24
N THR A 169 -17.40 19.05 -16.56
CA THR A 169 -18.32 20.15 -16.77
C THR A 169 -18.76 20.69 -15.41
N SER A 170 -18.55 21.97 -15.17
CA SER A 170 -18.87 22.65 -13.90
C SER A 170 -19.90 23.75 -14.11
N LYS A 171 -20.91 23.78 -13.25
CA LYS A 171 -21.90 24.83 -13.10
C LYS A 171 -21.64 25.59 -11.81
N VAL A 172 -20.90 26.67 -11.91
CA VAL A 172 -20.54 27.52 -10.74
C VAL A 172 -21.56 28.61 -10.47
N ILE A 173 -22.38 28.94 -11.46
CA ILE A 173 -23.41 29.97 -11.37
C ILE A 173 -24.71 29.31 -10.91
N GLY A 174 -25.15 29.62 -9.68
CA GLY A 174 -26.42 29.15 -9.14
C GLY A 174 -27.62 29.86 -9.83
N ASP A 175 -28.80 29.32 -9.63
CA ASP A 175 -30.05 29.79 -10.28
C ASP A 175 -30.68 31.04 -9.62
N GLY A 176 -30.12 31.53 -8.52
CA GLY A 176 -30.61 32.71 -7.78
C GLY A 176 -31.96 32.49 -7.09
N LYS A 177 -32.56 31.30 -7.09
CA LYS A 177 -33.85 31.03 -6.46
C LYS A 177 -33.89 31.46 -5.01
N THR A 178 -35.04 31.97 -4.61
CA THR A 178 -35.33 32.40 -3.24
C THR A 178 -36.20 31.38 -2.52
N TYR A 179 -35.95 31.23 -1.24
CA TYR A 179 -36.70 30.34 -0.35
C TYR A 179 -36.97 31.06 0.98
N PRO A 180 -38.14 30.84 1.61
CA PRO A 180 -38.40 31.34 2.96
C PRO A 180 -37.39 30.79 3.98
N ALA A 181 -37.05 29.51 3.86
CA ALA A 181 -35.97 28.85 4.58
C ALA A 181 -35.25 27.87 3.66
N LEU A 182 -33.93 27.91 3.65
CA LEU A 182 -33.10 26.98 2.88
C LEU A 182 -31.94 26.49 3.77
N LYS A 183 -31.91 25.18 3.97
CA LYS A 183 -30.87 24.48 4.72
C LYS A 183 -29.76 23.99 3.79
N SER A 184 -28.55 24.18 4.21
CA SER A 184 -27.34 23.60 3.61
C SER A 184 -26.49 22.96 4.69
N GLY A 185 -25.71 21.94 4.33
CA GLY A 185 -24.79 21.28 5.26
C GLY A 185 -23.55 20.78 4.52
N TRP A 186 -22.47 20.62 5.26
CA TRP A 186 -21.18 20.15 4.77
C TRP A 186 -20.45 19.36 5.87
N THR A 187 -19.50 18.52 5.48
CA THR A 187 -18.62 17.84 6.42
C THR A 187 -17.52 18.78 6.91
N GLY A 188 -17.27 18.77 8.20
CA GLY A 188 -16.12 19.41 8.84
C GLY A 188 -14.90 18.51 8.89
N ASN A 189 -13.98 18.80 9.81
CA ASN A 189 -12.74 18.07 9.97
C ASN A 189 -12.96 16.57 10.27
N ASN A 190 -12.27 15.71 9.54
CA ASN A 190 -12.21 14.26 9.74
C ASN A 190 -13.58 13.54 9.70
N ASN A 191 -14.58 14.10 9.02
CA ASN A 191 -15.94 13.55 8.96
C ASN A 191 -16.57 13.27 10.35
N LYS A 192 -16.06 13.88 11.41
CA LYS A 192 -16.59 13.80 12.77
C LYS A 192 -17.45 14.99 13.14
N GLU A 193 -17.51 15.99 12.28
CA GLU A 193 -18.29 17.22 12.44
C GLU A 193 -19.07 17.50 11.16
N LEU A 194 -20.28 17.99 11.34
CA LEU A 194 -21.15 18.47 10.27
C LEU A 194 -21.50 19.93 10.54
N GLY A 195 -21.15 20.80 9.62
CA GLY A 195 -21.58 22.19 9.65
C GLY A 195 -22.94 22.34 8.98
N TYR A 196 -23.81 23.11 9.53
CA TYR A 196 -25.11 23.44 8.96
C TYR A 196 -25.36 24.94 8.92
N ARG A 197 -26.08 25.37 7.90
CA ARG A 197 -26.60 26.73 7.75
C ARG A 197 -28.06 26.70 7.30
N ILE A 198 -28.91 27.47 7.95
CA ILE A 198 -30.27 27.73 7.50
C ILE A 198 -30.37 29.21 7.14
N ALA A 199 -30.52 29.49 5.84
CA ALA A 199 -30.78 30.83 5.34
C ALA A 199 -32.28 31.13 5.45
N ILE A 200 -32.64 32.25 6.07
CA ILE A 200 -34.03 32.60 6.34
C ILE A 200 -34.40 33.89 5.61
N ASN A 201 -35.58 33.87 5.03
CA ASN A 201 -36.29 35.00 4.40
C ASN A 201 -35.57 35.62 3.17
N ARG A 202 -34.99 34.81 2.30
CA ARG A 202 -34.56 35.30 0.96
C ARG A 202 -35.71 35.77 0.07
N THR A 203 -36.94 35.49 0.49
CA THR A 203 -38.18 35.84 -0.24
C THR A 203 -38.75 37.20 0.13
N ASN A 204 -38.18 37.93 1.09
CA ASN A 204 -38.64 39.21 1.61
C ASN A 204 -40.10 39.17 2.06
N MET A 205 -40.47 38.12 2.80
CA MET A 205 -41.82 37.93 3.36
C MET A 205 -41.96 38.58 4.75
N GLU A 206 -43.19 38.93 5.10
CA GLU A 206 -43.56 39.19 6.48
C GLU A 206 -44.09 37.90 7.12
N ILE A 207 -43.50 37.48 8.23
CA ILE A 207 -43.90 36.27 8.95
C ILE A 207 -44.11 36.64 10.41
N ARG A 208 -45.35 36.53 10.90
CA ARG A 208 -45.67 36.80 12.29
C ARG A 208 -45.43 35.57 13.14
N ASN A 209 -44.91 35.78 14.37
CA ASN A 209 -44.59 34.71 15.32
C ASN A 209 -43.78 33.56 14.65
N ALA A 210 -42.74 33.94 13.94
CA ALA A 210 -41.88 32.98 13.20
C ALA A 210 -41.16 32.06 14.17
N VAL A 211 -41.26 30.75 13.91
CA VAL A 211 -40.62 29.70 14.66
C VAL A 211 -39.79 28.83 13.66
N LEU A 212 -38.53 28.68 13.98
CA LEU A 212 -37.65 27.74 13.27
C LEU A 212 -37.48 26.47 14.10
N THR A 213 -37.76 25.33 13.48
CA THR A 213 -37.47 24.00 14.05
C THR A 213 -36.45 23.26 13.19
N ASP A 214 -35.65 22.40 13.80
CA ASP A 214 -34.71 21.55 13.10
C ASP A 214 -34.61 20.20 13.80
N THR A 215 -34.50 19.12 12.99
CA THR A 215 -34.47 17.76 13.53
C THR A 215 -33.48 16.90 12.75
N LEU A 216 -32.48 16.36 13.48
CA LEU A 216 -31.58 15.32 12.97
C LEU A 216 -32.36 14.02 12.80
N GLN A 217 -32.37 13.48 11.58
CA GLN A 217 -33.10 12.26 11.25
C GLN A 217 -32.20 11.01 11.25
N SER A 218 -30.86 11.20 11.25
CA SER A 218 -29.90 10.12 11.33
C SER A 218 -29.50 9.84 12.77
N LYS A 219 -29.39 8.56 13.12
CA LYS A 219 -28.97 8.13 14.46
C LYS A 219 -27.45 8.39 14.67
N GLY A 220 -27.05 8.55 15.93
CA GLY A 220 -25.65 8.73 16.30
C GLY A 220 -25.08 10.11 15.98
N ILE A 221 -25.94 11.08 15.62
CA ILE A 221 -25.58 12.47 15.38
C ILE A 221 -26.22 13.32 16.47
N THR A 222 -25.47 14.28 17.02
CA THR A 222 -25.98 15.18 18.07
C THR A 222 -25.56 16.62 17.80
N TYR A 223 -26.41 17.60 18.17
CA TYR A 223 -26.03 19.00 18.09
C TYR A 223 -24.95 19.34 19.13
N ARG A 224 -23.95 20.09 18.68
CA ARG A 224 -22.98 20.71 19.60
C ARG A 224 -23.58 21.96 20.19
N LYS A 225 -24.12 21.88 21.43
CA LYS A 225 -24.93 22.93 22.11
C LYS A 225 -24.13 24.20 22.21
N GLY A 226 -23.13 24.58 22.16
CA GLY A 226 -22.42 25.87 22.17
C GLY A 226 -22.07 26.44 20.81
N SER A 227 -22.43 25.74 19.72
CA SER A 227 -22.02 26.10 18.38
C SER A 227 -23.00 26.99 17.61
N PHE A 228 -24.19 27.22 18.16
CA PHE A 228 -25.23 27.98 17.48
C PHE A 228 -24.88 29.45 17.35
N ARG A 229 -25.10 29.99 16.16
CA ARG A 229 -24.96 31.41 15.84
C ARG A 229 -26.14 31.85 14.99
N ILE A 230 -26.76 32.98 15.37
CA ILE A 230 -27.82 33.64 14.64
C ILE A 230 -27.27 34.96 14.11
N LEU A 231 -27.09 35.04 12.82
CA LEU A 231 -26.59 36.23 12.14
C LEU A 231 -27.75 36.93 11.43
N LYS A 232 -27.91 38.23 11.70
CA LYS A 232 -28.85 39.12 10.99
C LYS A 232 -28.07 39.95 9.97
N GLY A 233 -28.66 40.21 8.80
CA GLY A 233 -27.99 40.99 7.74
C GLY A 233 -28.91 41.20 6.56
N THR A 234 -28.34 41.29 5.35
CA THR A 234 -29.08 41.45 4.09
C THR A 234 -28.62 40.37 3.10
N TRP A 235 -29.57 39.55 2.60
CA TRP A 235 -29.24 38.59 1.55
C TRP A 235 -29.05 39.29 0.22
N GLU A 236 -27.90 39.06 -0.42
CA GLU A 236 -27.54 39.56 -1.74
C GLU A 236 -27.14 38.39 -2.63
N TYR A 237 -27.70 38.34 -3.84
CA TYR A 237 -27.29 37.41 -4.86
C TYR A 237 -26.33 38.09 -5.83
N ALA A 238 -25.06 37.68 -5.83
CA ALA A 238 -24.04 38.20 -6.72
C ALA A 238 -23.01 37.12 -7.06
N GLY A 239 -22.51 37.10 -8.29
CA GLY A 239 -21.52 36.13 -8.74
C GLY A 239 -22.00 34.66 -8.59
N GLY A 240 -23.26 34.40 -8.88
CA GLY A 240 -23.85 33.05 -8.84
C GLY A 240 -24.06 32.48 -7.43
N LYS A 241 -23.99 33.30 -6.36
CA LYS A 241 -24.17 32.84 -4.97
C LYS A 241 -24.92 33.86 -4.13
N TRP A 242 -25.65 33.36 -3.14
CA TRP A 242 -26.23 34.16 -2.07
C TRP A 242 -25.21 34.42 -0.97
N THR A 243 -25.10 35.66 -0.51
CA THR A 243 -24.24 36.05 0.61
C THR A 243 -25.05 36.94 1.57
N LEU A 244 -24.99 36.67 2.86
CA LEU A 244 -25.51 37.56 3.88
C LEU A 244 -24.50 38.71 4.07
N LYS A 245 -24.87 39.95 3.72
CA LYS A 245 -24.06 41.16 3.90
C LYS A 245 -24.39 41.85 5.22
N ASN A 246 -23.52 42.72 5.66
CA ASN A 246 -23.72 43.54 6.87
C ASN A 246 -24.12 42.69 8.10
N GLN A 247 -23.42 41.57 8.26
CA GLN A 247 -23.74 40.57 9.29
C GLN A 247 -23.52 41.13 10.70
N GLN A 248 -24.53 40.94 11.56
CA GLN A 248 -24.45 41.16 13.00
C GLN A 248 -24.80 39.87 13.73
N ASP A 249 -23.97 39.50 14.69
CA ASP A 249 -24.29 38.35 15.57
C ASP A 249 -25.35 38.79 16.61
N VAL A 250 -26.52 38.22 16.49
CA VAL A 250 -27.68 38.50 17.35
C VAL A 250 -28.08 37.29 18.19
N THR A 251 -27.20 36.32 18.31
CA THR A 251 -27.47 35.05 19.02
C THR A 251 -28.00 35.25 20.42
N SER A 252 -27.44 36.20 21.17
CA SER A 252 -27.87 36.52 22.55
C SER A 252 -29.30 37.05 22.69
N ASN A 253 -29.90 37.49 21.57
CA ASN A 253 -31.29 38.01 21.57
C ASN A 253 -32.33 36.89 21.50
N TYR A 254 -31.89 35.63 21.31
CA TYR A 254 -32.80 34.51 21.07
C TYR A 254 -32.52 33.36 22.04
N THR A 255 -33.61 32.72 22.50
CA THR A 255 -33.51 31.46 23.21
C THR A 255 -33.50 30.29 22.25
N ILE A 256 -32.48 29.47 22.35
CA ILE A 256 -32.34 28.25 21.53
C ILE A 256 -32.64 27.05 22.43
N ASN A 257 -33.83 26.46 22.23
CA ASN A 257 -34.26 25.26 22.94
C ASN A 257 -33.74 24.03 22.19
N ALA A 258 -32.57 23.54 22.57
CA ALA A 258 -31.93 22.42 21.90
C ALA A 258 -31.85 21.17 22.79
N THR A 259 -32.32 20.05 22.26
CA THR A 259 -32.02 18.69 22.70
C THR A 259 -30.76 18.18 21.99
N ASP A 260 -30.45 16.91 22.07
CA ASP A 260 -29.36 16.32 21.32
C ASP A 260 -29.70 16.19 19.83
N THR A 261 -30.99 16.06 19.46
CA THR A 261 -31.40 15.73 18.08
C THR A 261 -32.45 16.71 17.49
N SER A 262 -32.93 17.66 18.25
CA SER A 262 -33.86 18.70 17.77
C SER A 262 -33.59 20.05 18.44
N PHE A 263 -33.93 21.13 17.74
CA PHE A 263 -33.97 22.45 18.35
C PHE A 263 -35.13 23.27 17.81
N THR A 264 -35.51 24.26 18.62
CA THR A 264 -36.52 25.27 18.28
C THR A 264 -36.01 26.66 18.65
N ILE A 265 -36.21 27.61 17.74
CA ILE A 265 -35.91 29.04 17.95
C ILE A 265 -37.16 29.83 17.61
N ASN A 266 -37.66 30.63 18.60
CA ASN A 266 -38.68 31.62 18.33
C ASN A 266 -37.99 32.89 17.82
N LEU A 267 -38.18 33.20 16.52
CA LEU A 267 -37.61 34.37 15.85
C LEU A 267 -38.48 35.61 15.98
N GLY A 268 -39.72 35.47 16.53
CA GLY A 268 -40.69 36.55 16.61
C GLY A 268 -41.20 37.00 15.25
N ASN A 269 -41.50 38.28 15.12
CA ASN A 269 -42.00 38.85 13.87
C ASN A 269 -40.81 39.14 12.92
N ILE A 270 -40.85 38.54 11.73
CA ILE A 270 -39.86 38.75 10.65
C ILE A 270 -40.51 39.73 9.65
N GLY A 271 -39.93 40.88 9.45
CA GLY A 271 -40.30 41.84 8.42
C GLY A 271 -39.65 41.52 7.06
N LYS A 272 -40.09 42.27 6.04
CA LYS A 272 -39.57 42.08 4.65
C LYS A 272 -38.04 42.23 4.51
N THR A 273 -37.46 43.04 5.38
CA THR A 273 -36.01 43.34 5.38
C THR A 273 -35.24 42.56 6.45
N ASP A 274 -35.91 41.73 7.23
CA ASP A 274 -35.27 40.93 8.26
C ASP A 274 -34.78 39.59 7.67
N HIS A 275 -33.50 39.49 7.51
CA HIS A 275 -32.85 38.30 6.96
C HIS A 275 -31.92 37.67 7.99
N PHE A 276 -31.93 36.35 8.08
CA PHE A 276 -31.08 35.62 9.04
C PHE A 276 -30.31 34.46 8.41
N SER A 277 -29.21 34.15 9.04
CA SER A 277 -28.48 32.89 8.88
C SER A 277 -28.38 32.23 10.25
N VAL A 278 -28.92 31.04 10.42
CA VAL A 278 -28.71 30.21 11.60
C VAL A 278 -27.67 29.18 11.27
N GLU A 279 -26.56 29.23 12.00
CA GLU A 279 -25.41 28.36 11.79
C GLU A 279 -25.15 27.52 13.05
N TYR A 280 -24.77 26.25 12.87
CA TYR A 280 -24.49 25.33 13.98
C TYR A 280 -23.67 24.14 13.50
N VAL A 281 -23.12 23.38 14.46
CA VAL A 281 -22.36 22.17 14.25
C VAL A 281 -23.07 20.98 14.88
N ALA A 282 -23.03 19.84 14.24
CA ALA A 282 -23.41 18.56 14.80
C ALA A 282 -22.22 17.60 14.83
N ASP A 283 -22.13 16.79 15.88
CA ASP A 283 -21.08 15.80 16.06
C ASP A 283 -21.53 14.44 15.55
N VAL A 284 -20.62 13.72 14.88
CA VAL A 284 -20.79 12.34 14.45
C VAL A 284 -20.16 11.42 15.50
N ASN A 285 -20.99 10.74 16.29
CA ASN A 285 -20.58 9.99 17.49
C ASN A 285 -20.24 8.52 17.19
N TYR A 286 -19.93 8.19 15.95
CA TYR A 286 -19.52 6.85 15.50
C TYR A 286 -18.48 6.95 14.39
N THR A 287 -17.97 5.80 13.94
CA THR A 287 -17.09 5.74 12.75
C THR A 287 -17.97 5.64 11.51
N ALA A 288 -18.14 6.77 10.83
CA ALA A 288 -18.90 6.84 9.59
C ALA A 288 -18.16 6.12 8.46
N VAL A 289 -18.92 5.65 7.46
CA VAL A 289 -18.40 5.01 6.26
C VAL A 289 -18.56 5.91 5.05
N ASP A 290 -17.70 5.69 4.04
CA ASP A 290 -17.78 6.45 2.81
C ASP A 290 -19.12 6.27 2.09
N GLY A 291 -19.69 7.40 1.59
CA GLY A 291 -20.98 7.43 0.90
C GLY A 291 -22.19 7.46 1.85
N GLU A 292 -21.98 7.36 3.17
CA GLU A 292 -23.08 7.47 4.13
C GLU A 292 -23.75 8.86 4.06
N ARG A 293 -25.09 8.88 4.05
CA ARG A 293 -25.88 10.10 3.95
C ARG A 293 -26.54 10.45 5.27
N ILE A 294 -26.06 11.52 5.89
CA ILE A 294 -26.63 12.07 7.14
C ILE A 294 -27.78 13.02 6.79
N LYS A 295 -28.97 12.69 7.27
CA LYS A 295 -30.21 13.45 6.98
C LYS A 295 -30.53 14.40 8.12
N ASN A 296 -30.93 15.63 7.76
CA ASN A 296 -31.37 16.66 8.67
C ASN A 296 -32.44 17.51 8.01
N GLU A 297 -33.46 17.94 8.77
CA GLU A 297 -34.61 18.67 8.25
C GLU A 297 -34.89 19.92 9.09
N ALA A 298 -35.11 21.05 8.42
CA ALA A 298 -35.51 22.32 9.05
C ALA A 298 -36.85 22.78 8.53
N GLN A 299 -37.66 23.41 9.37
CA GLN A 299 -38.92 24.01 9.01
C GLN A 299 -39.07 25.39 9.63
N LEU A 300 -39.51 26.36 8.84
CA LEU A 300 -39.88 27.68 9.26
C LEU A 300 -41.45 27.81 9.21
N SER A 301 -42.03 28.19 10.30
CA SER A 301 -43.49 28.39 10.41
C SER A 301 -43.80 29.73 11.12
N GLY A 302 -45.06 30.16 11.03
CA GLY A 302 -45.57 31.36 11.73
C GLY A 302 -47.09 31.40 11.62
N ASP A 303 -47.71 32.51 12.05
CA ASP A 303 -49.16 32.67 11.99
C ASP A 303 -49.67 32.56 10.56
N GLY A 304 -50.48 31.51 10.28
CA GLY A 304 -51.01 31.26 8.95
C GLY A 304 -49.96 30.91 7.90
N PHE A 305 -48.73 30.64 8.27
CA PHE A 305 -47.63 30.34 7.36
C PHE A 305 -46.85 29.08 7.78
N SER A 306 -46.54 28.25 6.83
CA SER A 306 -45.61 27.12 6.98
C SER A 306 -44.83 26.93 5.69
N ALA A 307 -43.52 27.12 5.76
CA ALA A 307 -42.64 26.83 4.65
C ALA A 307 -42.58 25.30 4.41
N PRO A 308 -42.40 24.86 3.15
CA PRO A 308 -42.04 23.47 2.91
C PRO A 308 -40.79 23.10 3.71
N PRO A 309 -40.75 21.89 4.32
CA PRO A 309 -39.58 21.45 5.04
C PRO A 309 -38.31 21.46 4.16
N SER A 310 -37.26 22.11 4.63
CA SER A 310 -35.97 22.13 3.96
C SER A 310 -35.15 20.92 4.40
N LYS A 311 -35.14 19.87 3.55
CA LYS A 311 -34.43 18.62 3.78
C LYS A 311 -33.00 18.74 3.24
N ASN A 312 -32.02 18.46 4.05
CA ASN A 312 -30.62 18.40 3.64
C ASN A 312 -30.02 17.04 4.00
N GLY A 313 -29.19 16.52 3.12
CA GLY A 313 -28.39 15.33 3.38
C GLY A 313 -26.94 15.64 3.12
N VAL A 314 -26.12 15.51 4.14
CA VAL A 314 -24.66 15.60 4.01
C VAL A 314 -24.12 14.20 3.71
N ASN A 315 -23.38 14.05 2.62
CA ASN A 315 -22.71 12.81 2.30
C ASN A 315 -21.35 12.80 2.97
N ILE A 316 -21.05 11.75 3.72
CA ILE A 316 -19.72 11.48 4.25
C ILE A 316 -18.81 11.08 3.10
N GLN A 317 -17.63 11.69 3.03
CA GLN A 317 -16.67 11.48 1.95
C GLN A 317 -15.32 11.10 2.54
N ILE A 318 -14.99 9.81 2.45
CA ILE A 318 -13.76 9.25 3.00
C ILE A 318 -12.96 8.65 1.84
N ALA A 319 -11.77 9.19 1.59
CA ALA A 319 -10.83 8.62 0.65
C ALA A 319 -10.31 7.28 1.17
N GLY A 320 -9.94 6.41 0.27
CA GLY A 320 -9.40 5.11 0.66
C GLY A 320 -8.88 4.33 -0.52
N GLY A 321 -8.24 3.22 -0.21
CA GLY A 321 -7.74 2.31 -1.22
C GLY A 321 -7.70 0.88 -0.73
N ALA A 322 -7.71 -0.02 -1.68
CA ALA A 322 -7.58 -1.44 -1.45
C ALA A 322 -6.67 -2.05 -2.51
N GLY A 323 -5.95 -3.07 -2.11
CA GLY A 323 -5.08 -3.82 -3.01
C GLY A 323 -5.01 -5.27 -2.60
N ILE A 324 -4.22 -6.01 -3.35
CA ILE A 324 -3.93 -7.42 -3.10
C ILE A 324 -2.47 -7.68 -3.43
N GLY A 325 -1.85 -8.57 -2.66
CA GLY A 325 -0.54 -9.11 -2.95
C GLY A 325 -0.52 -10.61 -2.74
N TYR A 326 0.35 -11.31 -3.45
CA TYR A 326 0.36 -12.76 -3.50
C TYR A 326 1.62 -13.35 -2.88
N GLU A 327 1.46 -14.54 -2.30
CA GLU A 327 2.53 -15.45 -1.89
C GLU A 327 2.43 -16.73 -2.71
N PHE A 328 3.57 -17.38 -2.87
CA PHE A 328 3.69 -18.64 -3.60
C PHE A 328 4.14 -19.77 -2.69
N SER A 329 4.21 -20.97 -3.23
CA SER A 329 4.66 -22.14 -2.51
C SER A 329 5.35 -23.13 -3.45
N ILE A 330 6.24 -23.96 -2.87
CA ILE A 330 6.88 -25.10 -3.56
C ILE A 330 6.47 -26.35 -2.81
N LYS A 331 6.01 -27.37 -3.53
CA LYS A 331 5.78 -28.71 -2.99
C LYS A 331 6.83 -29.66 -3.53
N VAL A 332 7.59 -30.28 -2.64
CA VAL A 332 8.61 -31.24 -2.99
C VAL A 332 8.14 -32.63 -2.66
N LYS A 333 8.42 -33.57 -3.57
CA LYS A 333 8.23 -35.01 -3.36
C LYS A 333 9.61 -35.70 -3.47
N LYS A 334 10.04 -36.30 -2.38
CA LYS A 334 11.26 -37.10 -2.27
C LYS A 334 10.98 -38.55 -2.52
N VAL A 335 11.72 -39.15 -3.45
CA VAL A 335 11.53 -40.56 -3.85
C VAL A 335 12.87 -41.26 -4.02
N ASP A 336 12.84 -42.61 -4.02
CA ASP A 336 13.95 -43.44 -4.47
C ASP A 336 13.98 -43.60 -6.02
N GLU A 337 14.94 -44.34 -6.54
CA GLU A 337 15.11 -44.64 -7.96
C GLU A 337 13.90 -45.39 -8.57
N ASN A 338 13.05 -46.00 -7.75
CA ASN A 338 11.86 -46.72 -8.18
C ASN A 338 10.57 -45.88 -8.03
N GLY A 339 10.69 -44.66 -7.53
CA GLY A 339 9.58 -43.73 -7.31
C GLY A 339 8.87 -43.96 -5.95
N ALA A 340 9.40 -44.80 -5.06
CA ALA A 340 8.84 -44.96 -3.71
C ALA A 340 9.19 -43.79 -2.81
N PRO A 341 8.25 -43.30 -1.95
CA PRO A 341 8.48 -42.12 -1.12
C PRO A 341 9.57 -42.36 -0.07
N LEU A 342 10.46 -41.39 0.09
CA LEU A 342 11.52 -41.41 1.09
C LEU A 342 11.24 -40.40 2.20
N LYS A 343 11.12 -40.90 3.42
CA LYS A 343 10.95 -40.11 4.66
C LYS A 343 12.31 -39.75 5.26
N GLY A 344 12.39 -38.55 5.90
CA GLY A 344 13.53 -38.18 6.73
C GLY A 344 14.69 -37.52 6.00
N ALA A 345 14.56 -37.29 4.69
CA ALA A 345 15.48 -36.47 3.95
C ALA A 345 15.38 -35.02 4.40
N LYS A 346 16.49 -34.35 4.69
CA LYS A 346 16.52 -32.94 5.11
C LYS A 346 17.01 -32.03 4.01
N PHE A 347 16.33 -30.91 3.85
CA PHE A 347 16.58 -29.94 2.81
C PHE A 347 16.74 -28.55 3.38
N GLN A 348 17.64 -27.78 2.78
CA GLN A 348 17.73 -26.34 2.97
C GLN A 348 17.23 -25.66 1.70
N VAL A 349 16.29 -24.72 1.83
CA VAL A 349 15.78 -23.93 0.70
C VAL A 349 16.38 -22.54 0.75
N ILE A 350 17.07 -22.16 -0.32
CA ILE A 350 17.85 -20.93 -0.43
C ILE A 350 17.24 -20.08 -1.55
N ARG A 351 16.99 -18.79 -1.27
CA ARG A 351 16.63 -17.81 -2.29
C ARG A 351 17.87 -17.33 -3.01
N GLU A 352 18.01 -17.60 -4.32
CA GLU A 352 19.24 -17.34 -5.05
C GLU A 352 19.62 -15.85 -5.09
N THR A 353 18.64 -14.96 -5.27
CA THR A 353 18.85 -13.52 -5.47
C THR A 353 19.64 -12.84 -4.32
N ASN A 354 19.48 -13.30 -3.10
CA ASN A 354 20.12 -12.70 -1.91
C ASN A 354 20.78 -13.71 -0.99
N GLN A 355 20.80 -14.99 -1.38
CA GLN A 355 21.36 -16.11 -0.63
C GLN A 355 20.71 -16.32 0.76
N ASP A 356 19.48 -15.83 0.95
CA ASP A 356 18.73 -16.05 2.19
C ASP A 356 18.28 -17.52 2.30
N ILE A 357 18.54 -18.11 3.45
CA ILE A 357 17.99 -19.42 3.81
C ILE A 357 16.54 -19.21 4.25
N ILE A 358 15.59 -19.70 3.44
CA ILE A 358 14.18 -19.60 3.72
C ILE A 358 13.78 -20.52 4.88
N GLY A 359 14.43 -21.66 4.99
CA GLY A 359 14.23 -22.62 6.06
C GLY A 359 14.82 -23.98 5.76
N GLU A 360 14.75 -24.85 6.80
CA GLU A 360 15.08 -26.28 6.69
C GLU A 360 13.77 -27.08 6.74
N PHE A 361 13.69 -28.10 5.92
CA PHE A 361 12.48 -28.92 5.73
C PHE A 361 12.84 -30.38 5.73
N GLU A 362 11.96 -31.25 6.23
CA GLU A 362 12.13 -32.70 6.25
C GLU A 362 10.99 -33.38 5.52
N SER A 363 11.30 -34.39 4.71
CA SER A 363 10.30 -35.18 4.00
C SER A 363 9.50 -36.06 4.97
N ASP A 364 8.17 -36.03 4.86
CA ASP A 364 7.25 -36.80 5.69
C ASP A 364 7.15 -38.28 5.26
N ALA A 365 6.19 -39.03 5.81
CA ALA A 365 5.95 -40.46 5.48
C ALA A 365 5.57 -40.66 4.01
N ASN A 366 5.05 -39.66 3.33
CA ASN A 366 4.72 -39.66 1.91
C ASN A 366 5.87 -39.14 1.03
N GLY A 367 7.02 -38.85 1.62
CA GLY A 367 8.16 -38.21 0.97
C GLY A 367 7.92 -36.73 0.69
N GLU A 368 6.93 -36.08 1.31
CA GLU A 368 6.54 -34.74 0.92
C GLU A 368 6.92 -33.67 1.95
N PHE A 369 7.24 -32.45 1.48
CA PHE A 369 7.22 -31.23 2.27
C PHE A 369 6.78 -30.05 1.40
N THR A 370 6.37 -28.94 2.06
CA THR A 370 5.89 -27.75 1.37
C THR A 370 6.54 -26.49 1.95
N VAL A 371 7.17 -25.71 1.11
CA VAL A 371 7.67 -24.36 1.41
C VAL A 371 6.55 -23.38 1.09
N LYS A 372 6.08 -22.62 2.10
CA LYS A 372 4.94 -21.69 1.97
C LYS A 372 5.38 -20.25 2.17
N ASN A 373 4.52 -19.32 1.74
CA ASN A 373 4.66 -17.88 1.96
C ASN A 373 5.97 -17.32 1.41
N ILE A 374 6.35 -17.75 0.22
CA ILE A 374 7.54 -17.31 -0.49
C ILE A 374 7.18 -16.38 -1.64
N LEU A 375 8.16 -15.59 -2.06
CA LEU A 375 8.04 -14.70 -3.21
C LEU A 375 8.23 -15.46 -4.52
N ARG A 376 7.78 -14.90 -5.63
CA ARG A 376 8.15 -15.35 -6.98
C ARG A 376 9.59 -14.98 -7.22
N ASP A 377 10.50 -15.95 -7.07
CA ASP A 377 11.94 -15.78 -7.28
C ASP A 377 12.59 -17.11 -7.64
N LYS A 378 13.89 -17.10 -7.87
CA LYS A 378 14.67 -18.32 -8.08
C LYS A 378 15.09 -18.90 -6.75
N TYR A 379 14.87 -20.21 -6.57
CA TYR A 379 15.22 -20.96 -5.36
C TYR A 379 16.08 -22.17 -5.68
N ILE A 380 17.00 -22.47 -4.77
CA ILE A 380 17.80 -23.68 -4.76
C ILE A 380 17.31 -24.54 -3.60
N ILE A 381 16.90 -25.77 -3.89
CA ILE A 381 16.53 -26.78 -2.91
C ILE A 381 17.72 -27.73 -2.80
N LYS A 382 18.47 -27.59 -1.73
CA LYS A 382 19.67 -28.38 -1.45
C LYS A 382 19.37 -29.45 -0.42
N GLU A 383 19.61 -30.70 -0.77
CA GLU A 383 19.57 -31.77 0.22
C GLU A 383 20.80 -31.69 1.12
N ILE A 384 20.61 -31.61 2.41
CA ILE A 384 21.67 -31.54 3.41
C ILE A 384 21.86 -32.83 4.18
N GLN A 385 20.87 -33.74 4.12
CA GLN A 385 20.93 -35.07 4.71
C GLN A 385 20.00 -36.02 3.94
N ALA A 386 20.55 -37.04 3.32
CA ALA A 386 19.79 -38.12 2.71
C ALA A 386 19.28 -39.11 3.77
N PRO A 387 18.22 -39.88 3.50
CA PRO A 387 17.83 -41.02 4.35
C PRO A 387 18.91 -42.11 4.40
N GLU A 388 18.91 -42.92 5.44
CA GLU A 388 19.87 -44.01 5.61
C GLU A 388 19.86 -44.97 4.42
N GLY A 389 21.03 -45.24 3.85
CA GLY A 389 21.21 -46.10 2.67
C GLY A 389 21.02 -45.44 1.32
N TYR A 390 20.96 -44.11 1.31
CA TYR A 390 20.84 -43.32 0.08
C TYR A 390 21.93 -42.27 -0.04
N GLU A 391 22.25 -41.88 -1.26
CA GLU A 391 23.18 -40.79 -1.59
C GLU A 391 22.44 -39.47 -1.68
N LEU A 392 23.12 -38.36 -1.36
CA LEU A 392 22.57 -37.01 -1.48
C LEU A 392 22.21 -36.71 -2.96
N ALA A 393 21.03 -36.19 -3.19
CA ALA A 393 20.65 -35.69 -4.50
C ALA A 393 21.39 -34.38 -4.86
N ALA A 394 21.54 -34.14 -6.14
CA ALA A 394 22.00 -32.85 -6.65
C ALA A 394 20.98 -31.74 -6.33
N ASP A 395 21.50 -30.52 -6.21
CA ASP A 395 20.67 -29.33 -5.96
C ASP A 395 19.57 -29.20 -7.03
N THR A 396 18.34 -28.97 -6.58
CA THR A 396 17.17 -28.77 -7.46
C THR A 396 16.84 -27.28 -7.55
N VAL A 397 16.78 -26.76 -8.76
CA VAL A 397 16.45 -25.36 -9.03
C VAL A 397 14.96 -25.21 -9.32
N VAL A 398 14.37 -24.16 -8.73
CA VAL A 398 13.03 -23.65 -9.07
C VAL A 398 13.18 -22.27 -9.66
N GLU A 399 12.83 -22.11 -10.93
CA GLU A 399 12.93 -20.83 -11.63
C GLU A 399 11.72 -19.93 -11.31
N ALA A 400 11.92 -18.60 -11.29
CA ALA A 400 10.86 -17.63 -11.04
C ALA A 400 9.65 -17.78 -11.99
N GLY A 401 9.89 -18.17 -13.24
CA GLY A 401 8.83 -18.38 -14.24
C GLY A 401 7.91 -19.59 -13.98
N GLU A 402 8.30 -20.50 -13.08
CA GLU A 402 7.48 -21.66 -12.73
C GLU A 402 6.31 -21.29 -11.80
N PHE A 403 6.38 -20.17 -11.10
CA PHE A 403 5.31 -19.66 -10.24
C PHE A 403 4.22 -18.97 -11.07
N THR A 404 3.39 -19.73 -11.73
CA THR A 404 2.37 -19.23 -12.67
C THR A 404 1.09 -18.77 -11.97
N THR A 405 0.77 -19.33 -10.80
CA THR A 405 -0.41 -18.99 -10.02
C THR A 405 -0.17 -19.10 -8.51
N PRO A 406 -0.63 -18.13 -7.70
CA PRO A 406 -0.46 -18.16 -6.24
C PRO A 406 -1.19 -19.33 -5.56
N LYS A 407 -2.22 -19.88 -6.20
CA LYS A 407 -3.06 -20.94 -5.61
C LYS A 407 -2.52 -22.35 -5.79
N ALA A 408 -1.57 -22.53 -6.70
CA ALA A 408 -0.98 -23.85 -6.95
C ALA A 408 0.52 -23.80 -6.62
N PRO A 409 1.03 -24.76 -5.81
CA PRO A 409 2.46 -24.87 -5.57
C PRO A 409 3.22 -25.28 -6.83
N VAL A 410 4.45 -24.79 -6.99
CA VAL A 410 5.40 -25.38 -7.93
C VAL A 410 5.77 -26.77 -7.41
N ALA A 411 5.57 -27.81 -8.22
CA ALA A 411 5.86 -29.17 -7.84
C ALA A 411 7.25 -29.60 -8.32
N LYS A 412 8.06 -30.17 -7.41
CA LYS A 412 9.37 -30.77 -7.74
C LYS A 412 9.44 -32.19 -7.17
N THR A 413 10.05 -33.10 -7.96
CA THR A 413 10.38 -34.44 -7.49
C THR A 413 11.88 -34.55 -7.41
N ILE A 414 12.41 -35.00 -6.28
CA ILE A 414 13.83 -35.20 -6.03
C ILE A 414 14.08 -36.67 -5.74
N THR A 415 15.00 -37.28 -6.49
CA THR A 415 15.27 -38.71 -6.45
C THR A 415 16.65 -38.98 -5.87
N ASP A 416 16.71 -39.88 -4.86
CA ASP A 416 17.97 -40.42 -4.36
C ASP A 416 18.26 -41.78 -4.97
N GLN A 417 19.56 -42.03 -5.12
CA GLN A 417 20.09 -43.34 -5.50
C GLN A 417 20.47 -44.11 -4.25
N LYS A 418 20.24 -45.42 -4.22
CA LYS A 418 20.79 -46.25 -3.15
C LYS A 418 22.27 -46.27 -3.16
N THR A 419 22.91 -46.19 -1.99
CA THR A 419 24.35 -46.41 -1.86
C THR A 419 24.70 -47.82 -2.34
N THR A 420 25.52 -47.90 -3.37
CA THR A 420 26.04 -49.19 -3.86
C THR A 420 27.26 -49.58 -3.01
N THR A 421 27.09 -50.52 -2.10
CA THR A 421 28.24 -51.12 -1.41
C THR A 421 28.95 -52.11 -2.35
N THR A 422 29.99 -51.66 -3.03
CA THR A 422 30.81 -52.54 -3.86
C THR A 422 31.70 -53.35 -2.95
N THR A 423 31.33 -54.59 -2.65
CA THR A 423 32.20 -55.53 -1.94
C THR A 423 33.28 -56.01 -2.91
N THR A 424 34.47 -55.45 -2.86
CA THR A 424 35.61 -55.92 -3.61
C THR A 424 36.19 -57.16 -2.92
N THR A 425 35.85 -58.36 -3.42
CA THR A 425 36.47 -59.59 -2.97
C THR A 425 37.83 -59.70 -3.63
N THR A 426 38.90 -59.36 -2.90
CA THR A 426 40.27 -59.56 -3.36
C THR A 426 40.61 -61.05 -3.20
N THR A 427 40.61 -61.81 -4.33
CA THR A 427 41.11 -63.19 -4.36
C THR A 427 42.62 -63.14 -4.46
N THR A 428 43.32 -63.38 -3.35
CA THR A 428 44.79 -63.53 -3.34
C THR A 428 45.14 -64.88 -3.94
N THR A 429 45.60 -64.89 -5.17
CA THR A 429 46.16 -66.10 -5.81
C THR A 429 47.61 -66.26 -5.32
N THR A 430 47.85 -67.25 -4.42
CA THR A 430 49.21 -67.60 -4.00
C THR A 430 49.88 -68.41 -5.09
N THR A 431 50.81 -67.85 -5.81
CA THR A 431 51.64 -68.55 -6.80
C THR A 431 52.79 -69.23 -6.03
N THR A 432 52.73 -70.52 -5.90
CA THR A 432 53.83 -71.33 -5.36
C THR A 432 54.87 -71.54 -6.44
N THR A 433 56.00 -70.86 -6.33
CA THR A 433 57.14 -71.09 -7.21
C THR A 433 58.00 -72.21 -6.60
N THR A 434 58.00 -73.38 -7.25
CA THR A 434 58.88 -74.51 -6.89
C THR A 434 60.25 -74.30 -7.56
N THR A 435 61.24 -73.91 -6.78
CA THR A 435 62.63 -73.84 -7.24
C THR A 435 63.31 -75.14 -6.94
N THR A 436 63.72 -75.94 -7.96
CA THR A 436 64.51 -77.15 -7.80
C THR A 436 65.96 -76.72 -7.81
N THR A 437 66.66 -76.86 -6.67
CA THR A 437 68.07 -76.65 -6.58
C THR A 437 68.79 -78.01 -6.37
N THR A 438 69.68 -78.33 -7.25
CA THR A 438 70.56 -79.50 -7.21
C THR A 438 71.65 -79.30 -6.21
N THR A 439 71.91 -80.34 -5.46
CA THR A 439 72.74 -80.59 -4.33
C THR A 439 74.18 -80.16 -4.45
N GLU A 440 74.75 -79.58 -3.42
CA GLU A 440 76.08 -80.00 -2.83
C GLU A 440 76.17 -79.62 -1.30
N GLU A 441 76.46 -80.52 -0.54
CA GLU A 441 76.80 -80.85 0.87
C GLU A 441 76.78 -79.80 1.98
N PRO A 442 76.74 -80.18 3.27
CA PRO A 442 75.85 -79.62 4.28
C PRO A 442 76.54 -78.67 5.27
N THR A 443 75.79 -77.66 5.69
CA THR A 443 76.08 -77.00 7.00
C THR A 443 74.78 -76.70 7.69
N THR A 444 74.69 -77.18 8.91
CA THR A 444 73.57 -77.14 9.82
C THR A 444 73.26 -75.66 10.20
N THR A 445 72.07 -75.18 9.92
CA THR A 445 71.55 -73.96 10.56
C THR A 445 70.13 -74.22 10.96
N THR A 446 69.89 -74.18 12.28
CA THR A 446 68.59 -74.31 12.91
C THR A 446 67.79 -73.05 12.67
N THR A 447 66.64 -73.13 11.93
CA THR A 447 65.75 -72.03 11.77
C THR A 447 64.43 -72.35 12.48
N THR A 448 64.15 -71.60 13.52
CA THR A 448 62.87 -71.67 14.28
C THR A 448 61.74 -71.02 13.45
N THR A 449 60.74 -71.77 13.09
CA THR A 449 59.56 -71.30 12.38
C THR A 449 58.52 -70.93 13.41
N THR A 450 58.17 -69.65 13.54
CA THR A 450 57.04 -69.15 14.28
C THR A 450 55.85 -69.08 13.31
N THR A 451 54.88 -69.92 13.59
CA THR A 451 53.54 -69.89 12.85
C THR A 451 52.69 -68.79 13.51
N GLU A 452 52.43 -67.71 12.78
CA GLU A 452 51.39 -66.76 13.17
C GLU A 452 50.10 -67.06 12.44
N GLU A 453 49.04 -67.13 13.21
CA GLU A 453 47.66 -67.29 12.78
C GLU A 453 47.16 -66.03 12.04
N PRO A 454 46.41 -66.11 10.93
CA PRO A 454 45.97 -64.93 10.17
C PRO A 454 44.87 -64.17 10.90
N THR A 455 45.18 -62.96 11.40
CA THR A 455 44.19 -61.99 11.92
C THR A 455 43.53 -61.30 10.75
N THR A 456 42.23 -61.48 10.63
CA THR A 456 41.38 -60.74 9.66
C THR A 456 41.18 -59.34 10.16
N THR A 457 41.79 -58.32 9.55
CA THR A 457 41.54 -56.95 9.80
C THR A 457 40.63 -56.39 8.75
N THR A 458 39.34 -56.09 9.11
CA THR A 458 38.39 -55.42 8.24
C THR A 458 38.69 -53.92 8.30
N THR A 459 39.26 -53.34 7.26
CA THR A 459 39.46 -51.89 7.11
C THR A 459 38.33 -51.33 6.30
N THR A 460 37.40 -50.60 6.93
CA THR A 460 36.40 -49.80 6.26
C THR A 460 37.04 -48.46 5.88
N THR A 461 37.31 -48.26 4.61
CA THR A 461 37.76 -46.96 4.08
C THR A 461 36.55 -46.21 3.57
N THR A 462 36.13 -45.20 4.33
CA THR A 462 35.18 -44.20 3.84
C THR A 462 36.00 -43.16 3.08
N GLU A 463 35.89 -43.13 1.77
CA GLU A 463 36.49 -42.03 0.98
C GLU A 463 35.57 -40.81 1.09
N GLU A 464 36.13 -39.75 1.72
CA GLU A 464 35.59 -38.42 1.69
C GLU A 464 35.86 -37.81 0.31
N PRO A 465 34.89 -37.13 -0.33
CA PRO A 465 35.10 -36.56 -1.66
C PRO A 465 36.13 -35.44 -1.60
N THR A 466 37.28 -35.68 -2.20
CA THR A 466 38.33 -34.68 -2.37
C THR A 466 37.87 -33.61 -3.34
N THR A 467 37.64 -32.41 -2.82
CA THR A 467 37.41 -31.20 -3.60
C THR A 467 38.71 -30.82 -4.34
N THR A 468 38.77 -31.08 -5.62
CA THR A 468 39.84 -30.59 -6.46
C THR A 468 39.64 -29.12 -6.76
N THR A 469 40.32 -28.24 -6.04
CA THR A 469 40.34 -26.81 -6.35
C THR A 469 41.23 -26.57 -7.56
N THR A 470 40.63 -26.38 -8.73
CA THR A 470 41.34 -25.92 -9.92
C THR A 470 41.48 -24.42 -9.85
N THR A 471 42.67 -23.93 -9.50
CA THR A 471 43.01 -22.51 -9.56
C THR A 471 43.26 -22.12 -10.99
N THR A 472 42.28 -21.46 -11.64
CA THR A 472 42.46 -20.85 -12.95
C THR A 472 43.02 -19.45 -12.76
N THR A 473 44.29 -19.25 -13.05
CA THR A 473 44.93 -17.93 -13.12
C THR A 473 44.44 -17.24 -14.40
N THR A 474 43.55 -16.25 -14.30
CA THR A 474 43.14 -15.42 -15.40
C THR A 474 44.16 -14.29 -15.57
N GLU A 475 44.90 -14.30 -16.63
CA GLU A 475 45.73 -13.16 -17.06
C GLU A 475 44.84 -12.04 -17.58
N GLU A 476 45.13 -10.83 -17.12
CA GLU A 476 44.45 -9.59 -17.45
C GLU A 476 44.74 -9.21 -18.94
N PRO A 477 43.75 -8.91 -19.78
CA PRO A 477 44.02 -8.41 -21.14
C PRO A 477 44.39 -6.94 -21.12
N THR A 478 45.58 -6.64 -21.56
CA THR A 478 46.10 -5.30 -21.83
C THR A 478 45.26 -4.60 -22.92
N THR A 479 44.63 -3.48 -22.54
CA THR A 479 43.88 -2.65 -23.49
C THR A 479 44.81 -1.80 -24.32
N THR A 480 44.86 -2.04 -25.61
CA THR A 480 45.50 -1.16 -26.60
C THR A 480 44.46 -0.21 -27.16
N THR A 481 44.60 1.07 -26.86
CA THR A 481 43.76 2.15 -27.40
C THR A 481 44.22 2.51 -28.80
N THR A 482 43.40 2.28 -29.81
CA THR A 482 43.62 2.81 -31.18
C THR A 482 42.58 3.89 -31.43
N THR A 483 43.01 5.14 -31.55
CA THR A 483 42.22 6.27 -31.99
C THR A 483 42.14 6.31 -33.51
N THR A 484 40.92 6.39 -34.05
CA THR A 484 40.67 6.70 -35.45
C THR A 484 39.74 7.89 -35.59
N PRO A 485 39.97 8.85 -36.46
CA PRO A 485 39.30 10.15 -36.46
C PRO A 485 37.90 10.12 -37.12
N THR A 486 37.10 11.01 -36.63
CA THR A 486 35.74 11.37 -37.03
C THR A 486 35.68 11.93 -38.45
N GLU A 487 34.77 11.44 -39.29
CA GLU A 487 34.27 12.18 -40.45
C GLU A 487 32.78 12.47 -40.26
N GLU A 488 32.43 13.74 -40.45
CA GLU A 488 31.08 14.31 -40.45
C GLU A 488 30.26 13.81 -41.66
N PRO A 489 28.95 13.53 -41.55
CA PRO A 489 28.07 13.44 -42.70
C PRO A 489 27.35 14.75 -42.97
N THR A 490 27.57 15.25 -44.16
CA THR A 490 26.90 16.41 -44.82
C THR A 490 25.40 16.13 -44.98
N THR A 491 24.63 17.15 -44.58
CA THR A 491 23.18 17.25 -44.79
C THR A 491 22.89 17.57 -46.28
N THR A 492 22.01 16.78 -46.91
CA THR A 492 21.41 17.15 -48.22
C THR A 492 19.90 17.31 -48.05
N THR A 493 19.43 18.56 -48.16
CA THR A 493 18.02 18.92 -48.20
C THR A 493 17.49 18.76 -49.61
N THR A 494 16.42 17.96 -49.79
CA THR A 494 15.67 17.95 -51.04
C THR A 494 14.24 18.42 -50.79
N THR A 495 13.94 19.59 -51.33
CA THR A 495 12.60 20.20 -51.43
C THR A 495 11.90 19.60 -52.65
N THR A 496 10.70 19.08 -52.49
CA THR A 496 9.80 18.81 -53.64
C THR A 496 8.44 19.48 -53.36
N THR A 497 8.11 20.41 -54.24
CA THR A 497 6.83 21.07 -54.37
C THR A 497 5.91 20.26 -55.27
N THR A 498 4.73 19.96 -54.86
CA THR A 498 3.46 20.05 -55.64
C THR A 498 2.27 20.08 -54.66
#